data_942647c87bef530dbd303c8d4efdd473
#
_entry.id   942647c87bef530dbd303c8d4efdd473
#
_cell.length_a   1.000
_cell.length_b   1.000
_cell.length_c   1.000
_cell.angle_alpha   90.00
_cell.angle_beta   90.00
_cell.angle_gamma   90.00
#
_symmetry.space_group_name_H-M   'P 1'
#
loop_
_entity.id
_entity.type
_entity.pdbx_description
1 polymer ?
#
loop_
_entity_poly.entity_id
_entity_poly.type
_entity_poly.pdbx_seq_one_letter_code
_entity_poly.pdbx_strand_id
1 'polypeptide(L)'
;IFTSEQGSAFFGGKWTCYDTGVHAAAILRWPSKVAEGGVSDALLSYVDVVPTFVDLAGGNPAELDLDGKSFAALLLGKTKRHNEVVFSVNTTRGIYHGSEAFAIRSATDGRWLYVRNLHSDKKFQNVITHKEPIFASWKTIDTDFARSRVNAYIKRSAEELFDLRDDPWCLKNLAGKKETTKAQALLSRRMDA
;
A
#
# COMPACT_ATOMS: atom_id res chain seq x y z
N ILE A 1 -9.63 18.81 -3.80
CA ILE A 1 -8.78 17.68 -3.42
C ILE A 1 -7.68 17.55 -4.47
N PHE A 2 -6.44 17.39 -4.02
CA PHE A 2 -5.32 16.96 -4.83
C PHE A 2 -4.82 15.63 -4.26
N THR A 3 -4.59 14.64 -5.11
CA THR A 3 -3.96 13.38 -4.75
C THR A 3 -2.87 13.05 -5.75
N SER A 4 -1.79 12.42 -5.29
CA SER A 4 -0.82 11.81 -6.19
C SER A 4 -1.32 10.44 -6.68
N GLU A 5 -0.73 9.95 -7.74
CA GLU A 5 -0.82 8.52 -8.10
C GLU A 5 -0.03 7.67 -7.10
N GLN A 6 -0.21 6.34 -7.15
CA GLN A 6 0.58 5.42 -6.33
C GLN A 6 2.08 5.57 -6.65
N GLY A 7 2.92 5.32 -5.69
CA GLY A 7 4.37 5.30 -5.63
C GLY A 7 5.22 5.70 -6.83
N SER A 8 6.45 6.05 -6.58
CA SER A 8 7.43 6.38 -7.63
C SER A 8 7.83 5.14 -8.44
N ALA A 9 8.25 5.34 -9.69
CA ALA A 9 8.72 4.27 -10.59
C ALA A 9 10.14 3.78 -10.23
N PHE A 10 10.46 3.70 -8.94
CA PHE A 10 11.73 3.17 -8.45
C PHE A 10 11.56 1.75 -7.88
N PHE A 11 12.69 1.11 -7.66
CA PHE A 11 12.80 -0.17 -6.99
C PHE A 11 12.07 -0.16 -5.63
N GLY A 12 11.14 -1.11 -5.45
CA GLY A 12 10.30 -1.19 -4.25
C GLY A 12 9.09 -0.24 -4.23
N GLY A 13 8.95 0.64 -5.22
CA GLY A 13 7.84 1.57 -5.36
C GLY A 13 6.69 1.01 -6.20
N LYS A 14 6.31 1.74 -7.24
CA LYS A 14 5.19 1.43 -8.15
C LYS A 14 5.17 -0.03 -8.60
N TRP A 15 3.97 -0.60 -8.77
CA TRP A 15 3.69 -2.00 -9.08
C TRP A 15 4.07 -2.99 -7.97
N THR A 16 4.17 -2.50 -6.74
CA THR A 16 4.25 -3.34 -5.55
C THR A 16 3.13 -2.95 -4.58
N CYS A 17 2.91 -3.79 -3.56
CA CYS A 17 2.03 -3.44 -2.44
C CYS A 17 2.82 -3.07 -1.17
N TYR A 18 4.08 -2.66 -1.31
CA TYR A 18 4.84 -2.02 -0.23
C TYR A 18 4.33 -0.59 0.02
N ASP A 19 4.57 -0.05 1.20
CA ASP A 19 4.12 1.30 1.56
C ASP A 19 4.57 2.34 0.52
N THR A 20 5.83 2.33 0.12
CA THR A 20 6.40 3.18 -0.93
C THR A 20 5.74 3.02 -2.31
N GLY A 21 5.00 1.93 -2.54
CA GLY A 21 4.31 1.64 -3.79
C GLY A 21 2.84 2.05 -3.80
N VAL A 22 2.21 2.15 -2.62
CA VAL A 22 0.76 2.36 -2.51
C VAL A 22 0.37 3.60 -1.71
N HIS A 23 1.26 4.14 -0.89
CA HIS A 23 1.02 5.32 -0.10
C HIS A 23 1.04 6.57 -0.99
N ALA A 24 -0.13 7.11 -1.28
CA ALA A 24 -0.32 8.30 -2.10
C ALA A 24 -0.49 9.55 -1.23
N ALA A 25 0.05 10.67 -1.69
CA ALA A 25 -0.18 11.96 -1.04
C ALA A 25 -1.63 12.42 -1.27
N ALA A 26 -2.23 13.01 -0.23
CA ALA A 26 -3.55 13.64 -0.33
C ALA A 26 -3.51 15.03 0.32
N ILE A 27 -3.95 16.05 -0.43
CA ILE A 27 -4.07 17.43 0.05
C ILE A 27 -5.50 17.90 -0.18
N LEU A 28 -6.11 18.41 0.87
CA LEU A 28 -7.46 18.95 0.81
C LEU A 28 -7.46 20.42 1.19
N ARG A 29 -8.20 21.21 0.43
CA ARG A 29 -8.44 22.60 0.72
C ARG A 29 -9.93 22.91 0.58
N TRP A 30 -10.54 23.35 1.68
CA TRP A 30 -11.92 23.83 1.69
C TRP A 30 -12.02 24.99 2.67
N PRO A 31 -11.85 26.23 2.17
CA PRO A 31 -11.88 27.42 3.04
C PRO A 31 -13.15 27.45 3.90
N SER A 32 -13.00 27.88 5.12
CA SER A 32 -14.06 28.00 6.14
C SER A 32 -14.69 26.67 6.60
N LYS A 33 -14.30 25.54 6.07
CA LYS A 33 -14.83 24.21 6.44
C LYS A 33 -13.78 23.28 6.98
N VAL A 34 -12.58 23.28 6.39
CA VAL A 34 -11.44 22.46 6.83
C VAL A 34 -10.38 23.37 7.42
N ALA A 35 -9.85 23.00 8.58
CA ALA A 35 -8.81 23.76 9.26
C ALA A 35 -7.55 23.89 8.41
N GLU A 36 -6.95 25.06 8.38
CA GLU A 36 -5.69 25.31 7.69
C GLU A 36 -4.52 24.66 8.44
N GLY A 37 -3.55 24.13 7.67
CA GLY A 37 -2.33 23.52 8.22
C GLY A 37 -2.54 22.22 8.98
N GLY A 38 -3.76 21.67 8.95
CA GLY A 38 -4.04 20.38 9.58
C GLY A 38 -3.33 19.21 8.90
N VAL A 39 -2.80 18.29 9.69
CA VAL A 39 -2.22 17.01 9.24
C VAL A 39 -2.98 15.87 9.92
N SER A 40 -3.19 14.78 9.20
CA SER A 40 -3.90 13.59 9.70
C SER A 40 -3.20 12.32 9.26
N ASP A 41 -2.98 11.39 10.19
CA ASP A 41 -2.48 10.03 9.94
C ASP A 41 -3.63 9.02 9.78
N ALA A 42 -4.86 9.48 9.59
CA ALA A 42 -6.02 8.61 9.38
C ALA A 42 -5.88 7.83 8.08
N LEU A 43 -6.11 6.52 8.14
CA LEU A 43 -6.05 5.65 6.98
C LEU A 43 -7.25 5.91 6.06
N LEU A 44 -6.96 6.35 4.83
CA LEU A 44 -7.90 6.58 3.74
C LEU A 44 -7.61 5.65 2.58
N SER A 45 -8.64 5.32 1.81
CA SER A 45 -8.51 4.59 0.56
C SER A 45 -9.16 5.38 -0.58
N TYR A 46 -8.74 5.16 -1.81
CA TYR A 46 -9.36 5.81 -2.98
C TYR A 46 -10.84 5.45 -3.16
N VAL A 47 -11.26 4.26 -2.70
CA VAL A 47 -12.68 3.88 -2.72
C VAL A 47 -13.55 4.78 -1.83
N ASP A 48 -12.95 5.48 -0.86
CA ASP A 48 -13.62 6.39 0.07
C ASP A 48 -13.91 7.77 -0.57
N VAL A 49 -13.30 8.10 -1.72
CA VAL A 49 -13.39 9.44 -2.34
C VAL A 49 -14.79 9.71 -2.88
N VAL A 50 -15.37 8.78 -3.64
CA VAL A 50 -16.70 8.94 -4.21
C VAL A 50 -17.78 9.08 -3.14
N PRO A 51 -17.89 8.18 -2.12
CA PRO A 51 -18.86 8.35 -1.05
C PRO A 51 -18.66 9.67 -0.28
N THR A 52 -17.42 10.16 -0.15
CA THR A 52 -17.17 11.46 0.48
C THR A 52 -17.73 12.62 -0.33
N PHE A 53 -17.56 12.60 -1.65
CA PHE A 53 -18.13 13.65 -2.50
C PHE A 53 -19.66 13.64 -2.50
N VAL A 54 -20.28 12.46 -2.52
CA VAL A 54 -21.74 12.34 -2.42
C VAL A 54 -22.25 12.94 -1.11
N ASP A 55 -21.62 12.60 0.01
CA ASP A 55 -21.96 13.11 1.36
C ASP A 55 -21.78 14.64 1.43
N LEU A 56 -20.65 15.18 0.95
CA LEU A 56 -20.38 16.61 0.96
C LEU A 56 -21.31 17.41 0.03
N ALA A 57 -21.86 16.76 -1.00
CA ALA A 57 -22.88 17.34 -1.87
C ALA A 57 -24.31 17.26 -1.30
N GLY A 58 -24.48 16.69 -0.11
CA GLY A 58 -25.78 16.53 0.54
C GLY A 58 -26.56 15.29 0.11
N GLY A 59 -25.93 14.37 -0.62
CA GLY A 59 -26.49 13.07 -0.95
C GLY A 59 -26.28 12.04 0.17
N ASN A 60 -26.84 10.86 0.00
CA ASN A 60 -26.67 9.73 0.92
C ASN A 60 -25.82 8.61 0.28
N PRO A 61 -24.53 8.45 0.67
CA PRO A 61 -23.69 7.40 0.11
C PRO A 61 -24.21 5.97 0.39
N ALA A 62 -25.00 5.77 1.45
CA ALA A 62 -25.56 4.47 1.80
C ALA A 62 -26.63 3.96 0.81
N GLU A 63 -27.15 4.83 -0.04
CA GLU A 63 -28.08 4.46 -1.13
C GLU A 63 -27.36 3.97 -2.39
N LEU A 64 -26.02 4.04 -2.40
CA LEU A 64 -25.20 3.63 -3.51
C LEU A 64 -24.42 2.35 -3.15
N ASP A 65 -24.30 1.46 -4.11
CA ASP A 65 -23.49 0.23 -3.96
C ASP A 65 -22.00 0.58 -4.12
N LEU A 66 -21.37 1.05 -3.03
CA LEU A 66 -19.99 1.52 -2.98
C LEU A 66 -19.19 0.74 -1.94
N ASP A 67 -18.00 0.29 -2.31
CA ASP A 67 -17.08 -0.41 -1.40
C ASP A 67 -16.49 0.50 -0.30
N GLY A 68 -16.42 1.81 -0.55
CA GLY A 68 -15.87 2.80 0.38
C GLY A 68 -16.92 3.45 1.25
N LYS A 69 -16.46 4.26 2.21
CA LYS A 69 -17.31 5.08 3.09
C LYS A 69 -16.81 6.52 3.14
N SER A 70 -17.73 7.46 3.44
CA SER A 70 -17.40 8.88 3.53
C SER A 70 -16.43 9.18 4.66
N PHE A 71 -15.37 9.94 4.39
CA PHE A 71 -14.49 10.55 5.39
C PHE A 71 -14.80 12.04 5.63
N ALA A 72 -15.98 12.51 5.26
CA ALA A 72 -16.40 13.89 5.49
C ALA A 72 -16.33 14.28 6.99
N ALA A 73 -16.69 13.38 7.90
CA ALA A 73 -16.57 13.62 9.34
C ALA A 73 -15.12 13.88 9.79
N LEU A 74 -14.13 13.20 9.19
CA LEU A 74 -12.71 13.43 9.41
C LEU A 74 -12.31 14.83 8.91
N LEU A 75 -12.70 15.19 7.70
CA LEU A 75 -12.41 16.50 7.10
C LEU A 75 -12.95 17.65 7.92
N LEU A 76 -14.15 17.49 8.45
CA LEU A 76 -14.84 18.49 9.29
C LEU A 76 -14.40 18.46 10.76
N GLY A 77 -13.35 17.71 11.11
CA GLY A 77 -12.79 17.64 12.45
C GLY A 77 -13.68 16.93 13.50
N LYS A 78 -14.75 16.22 13.07
CA LYS A 78 -15.67 15.49 13.96
C LYS A 78 -15.09 14.16 14.47
N THR A 79 -14.08 13.61 13.77
CA THR A 79 -13.35 12.41 14.16
C THR A 79 -11.88 12.55 13.79
N LYS A 80 -11.02 11.74 14.40
CA LYS A 80 -9.59 11.64 14.08
C LYS A 80 -9.23 10.30 13.39
N ARG A 81 -10.21 9.42 13.20
CA ARG A 81 -10.01 8.09 12.60
C ARG A 81 -11.02 7.86 11.50
N HIS A 82 -10.67 7.02 10.54
CA HIS A 82 -11.55 6.62 9.46
C HIS A 82 -11.53 5.09 9.27
N ASN A 83 -10.53 4.53 8.61
CA ASN A 83 -10.36 3.09 8.50
C ASN A 83 -9.45 2.54 9.60
N GLU A 84 -9.72 1.32 10.08
CA GLU A 84 -8.80 0.58 10.96
C GLU A 84 -7.73 -0.14 10.15
N VAL A 85 -8.10 -0.61 8.96
CA VAL A 85 -7.23 -1.31 8.01
C VAL A 85 -7.57 -0.83 6.61
N VAL A 86 -6.57 -0.64 5.78
CA VAL A 86 -6.74 -0.42 4.33
C VAL A 86 -6.03 -1.52 3.55
N PHE A 87 -6.57 -1.80 2.35
CA PHE A 87 -6.12 -2.90 1.51
C PHE A 87 -5.58 -2.38 0.19
N SER A 88 -4.62 -3.11 -0.39
CA SER A 88 -4.12 -2.84 -1.72
C SER A 88 -3.93 -4.13 -2.51
N VAL A 89 -4.03 -4.00 -3.82
CA VAL A 89 -3.92 -5.10 -4.76
C VAL A 89 -3.03 -4.75 -5.94
N ASN A 90 -2.22 -5.70 -6.38
CA ASN A 90 -1.49 -5.63 -7.64
C ASN A 90 -1.50 -7.02 -8.29
N THR A 91 -1.66 -7.08 -9.61
CA THR A 91 -1.73 -8.37 -10.34
C THR A 91 -0.61 -8.57 -11.35
N THR A 92 0.20 -7.56 -11.64
CA THR A 92 1.19 -7.50 -12.73
C THR A 92 0.63 -7.71 -14.14
N ARG A 93 -0.58 -8.25 -14.28
CA ARG A 93 -1.23 -8.44 -15.59
C ARG A 93 -1.49 -7.09 -16.26
N GLY A 94 -1.09 -6.97 -17.53
CA GLY A 94 -1.19 -5.71 -18.27
C GLY A 94 -0.06 -4.71 -18.01
N ILE A 95 0.85 -5.00 -17.08
CA ILE A 95 2.06 -4.21 -16.87
C ILE A 95 3.11 -4.61 -17.90
N TYR A 96 3.66 -3.64 -18.59
CA TYR A 96 4.74 -3.87 -19.57
C TYR A 96 5.93 -4.62 -18.95
N HIS A 97 6.33 -5.72 -19.53
CA HIS A 97 7.30 -6.68 -19.00
C HIS A 97 6.93 -7.28 -17.63
N GLY A 98 5.68 -7.21 -17.22
CA GLY A 98 5.21 -7.86 -15.99
C GLY A 98 5.12 -9.37 -16.11
N SER A 99 5.22 -10.06 -14.98
CA SER A 99 4.90 -11.47 -14.89
C SER A 99 3.45 -11.71 -15.31
N GLU A 100 3.17 -12.78 -16.01
CA GLU A 100 1.82 -13.10 -16.51
C GLU A 100 0.78 -13.17 -15.39
N ALA A 101 1.15 -13.74 -14.26
CA ALA A 101 0.31 -13.81 -13.07
C ALA A 101 1.19 -13.76 -11.81
N PHE A 102 1.28 -12.61 -11.17
CA PHE A 102 1.90 -12.45 -9.86
C PHE A 102 1.00 -11.56 -9.00
N ALA A 103 -0.09 -12.15 -8.54
CA ALA A 103 -1.05 -11.43 -7.72
C ALA A 103 -0.51 -11.18 -6.31
N ILE A 104 -0.61 -9.93 -5.87
CA ILE A 104 -0.19 -9.46 -4.56
C ILE A 104 -1.41 -8.85 -3.87
N ARG A 105 -1.55 -9.08 -2.57
CA ARG A 105 -2.51 -8.44 -1.70
C ARG A 105 -1.76 -7.85 -0.52
N SER A 106 -2.18 -6.70 -0.02
CA SER A 106 -1.67 -6.18 1.24
C SER A 106 -2.77 -5.60 2.11
N ALA A 107 -2.51 -5.59 3.41
CA ALA A 107 -3.33 -4.95 4.43
C ALA A 107 -2.44 -4.19 5.38
N THR A 108 -2.82 -2.96 5.75
CA THR A 108 -2.09 -2.18 6.76
C THR A 108 -3.03 -1.53 7.75
N ASP A 109 -2.60 -1.48 9.02
CA ASP A 109 -3.24 -0.71 10.10
C ASP A 109 -2.52 0.62 10.38
N GLY A 110 -1.59 1.02 9.48
CA GLY A 110 -0.76 2.21 9.60
C GLY A 110 0.56 1.99 10.34
N ARG A 111 0.68 0.92 11.11
CA ARG A 111 1.94 0.47 11.70
C ARG A 111 2.47 -0.79 11.04
N TRP A 112 1.64 -1.81 10.95
CA TRP A 112 2.00 -3.09 10.37
C TRP A 112 1.52 -3.15 8.93
N LEU A 113 2.39 -3.58 8.04
CA LEU A 113 2.06 -3.90 6.65
C LEU A 113 2.23 -5.40 6.45
N TYR A 114 1.13 -6.10 6.18
CA TYR A 114 1.13 -7.51 5.79
C TYR A 114 0.93 -7.63 4.28
N VAL A 115 1.78 -8.42 3.64
CA VAL A 115 1.73 -8.67 2.19
C VAL A 115 1.63 -10.17 1.95
N ARG A 116 0.71 -10.57 1.05
CA ARG A 116 0.54 -11.94 0.59
C ARG A 116 0.83 -12.01 -0.90
N ASN A 117 1.84 -12.80 -1.28
CA ASN A 117 2.23 -13.07 -2.64
C ASN A 117 1.64 -14.41 -3.09
N LEU A 118 0.57 -14.38 -3.91
CA LEU A 118 -0.21 -15.58 -4.25
C LEU A 118 0.53 -16.54 -5.19
N HIS A 119 1.59 -16.08 -5.84
CA HIS A 119 2.42 -16.86 -6.77
C HIS A 119 3.89 -16.75 -6.40
N SER A 120 4.23 -16.93 -5.12
CA SER A 120 5.60 -16.84 -4.60
C SER A 120 6.55 -17.90 -5.16
N ASP A 121 6.02 -18.96 -5.77
CA ASP A 121 6.75 -19.97 -6.55
C ASP A 121 7.34 -19.40 -7.86
N LYS A 122 6.82 -18.26 -8.34
CA LYS A 122 7.25 -17.59 -9.57
C LYS A 122 8.18 -16.43 -9.27
N LYS A 123 8.92 -15.99 -10.30
CA LYS A 123 9.71 -14.76 -10.23
C LYS A 123 8.81 -13.55 -10.45
N PHE A 124 8.92 -12.57 -9.57
CA PHE A 124 8.29 -11.27 -9.79
C PHE A 124 9.05 -10.50 -10.86
N GLN A 125 8.33 -10.00 -11.86
CA GLN A 125 8.88 -9.21 -12.96
C GLN A 125 7.94 -8.04 -13.28
N ASN A 126 8.53 -6.90 -13.61
CA ASN A 126 7.85 -5.71 -14.09
C ASN A 126 8.84 -4.83 -14.87
N VAL A 127 8.42 -3.64 -15.28
CA VAL A 127 9.28 -2.71 -16.01
C VAL A 127 10.55 -2.34 -15.23
N ILE A 128 10.51 -2.30 -13.92
CA ILE A 128 11.66 -2.01 -13.05
C ILE A 128 12.74 -3.09 -13.21
N THR A 129 12.36 -4.37 -13.23
CA THR A 129 13.32 -5.48 -13.36
C THR A 129 14.00 -5.52 -14.74
N HIS A 130 13.40 -4.86 -15.75
CA HIS A 130 13.89 -4.86 -17.11
C HIS A 130 14.61 -3.57 -17.51
N LYS A 131 14.10 -2.40 -17.12
CA LYS A 131 14.54 -1.12 -17.67
C LYS A 131 15.13 -0.14 -16.65
N GLU A 132 14.90 -0.36 -15.36
CA GLU A 132 15.36 0.59 -14.37
C GLU A 132 16.88 0.46 -14.15
N PRO A 133 17.67 1.53 -14.45
CA PRO A 133 19.13 1.47 -14.42
C PRO A 133 19.72 1.17 -13.04
N ILE A 134 19.09 1.68 -11.97
CA ILE A 134 19.53 1.44 -10.58
C ILE A 134 19.37 -0.04 -10.26
N PHE A 135 18.23 -0.65 -10.60
CA PHE A 135 18.04 -2.07 -10.41
C PHE A 135 19.04 -2.93 -11.22
N ALA A 136 19.33 -2.51 -12.45
CA ALA A 136 20.33 -3.15 -13.28
C ALA A 136 21.73 -3.08 -12.64
N SER A 137 22.12 -1.91 -12.12
CA SER A 137 23.41 -1.74 -11.43
C SER A 137 23.51 -2.60 -10.16
N TRP A 138 22.44 -2.76 -9.40
CA TRP A 138 22.43 -3.61 -8.21
C TRP A 138 22.69 -5.09 -8.51
N LYS A 139 22.29 -5.56 -9.70
CA LYS A 139 22.60 -6.93 -10.14
C LYS A 139 24.09 -7.18 -10.37
N THR A 140 24.85 -6.12 -10.65
CA THR A 140 26.30 -6.20 -10.90
C THR A 140 27.15 -5.89 -9.67
N ILE A 141 26.56 -5.34 -8.62
CA ILE A 141 27.25 -5.05 -7.35
C ILE A 141 27.46 -6.36 -6.60
N ASP A 142 28.73 -6.71 -6.35
CA ASP A 142 29.11 -7.92 -5.64
C ASP A 142 29.19 -7.70 -4.12
N THR A 143 28.04 -7.39 -3.51
CA THR A 143 27.89 -7.32 -2.05
C THR A 143 26.70 -8.17 -1.59
N ASP A 144 26.78 -8.71 -0.37
CA ASP A 144 25.67 -9.47 0.21
C ASP A 144 24.41 -8.66 0.32
N PHE A 145 24.53 -7.36 0.63
CA PHE A 145 23.40 -6.45 0.70
C PHE A 145 22.69 -6.35 -0.66
N ALA A 146 23.40 -6.01 -1.74
CA ALA A 146 22.81 -5.87 -3.08
C ALA A 146 22.17 -7.19 -3.55
N ARG A 147 22.89 -8.32 -3.40
CA ARG A 147 22.38 -9.65 -3.74
C ARG A 147 21.11 -9.97 -2.97
N SER A 148 21.08 -9.70 -1.66
CA SER A 148 19.89 -9.96 -0.83
C SER A 148 18.69 -9.12 -1.26
N ARG A 149 18.89 -7.84 -1.59
CA ARG A 149 17.81 -6.93 -2.05
C ARG A 149 17.24 -7.34 -3.40
N VAL A 150 18.11 -7.62 -4.37
CA VAL A 150 17.70 -8.12 -5.69
C VAL A 150 16.92 -9.42 -5.58
N ASN A 151 17.42 -10.37 -4.76
CA ASN A 151 16.76 -11.65 -4.56
C ASN A 151 15.39 -11.48 -3.88
N ALA A 152 15.30 -10.67 -2.82
CA ALA A 152 14.04 -10.41 -2.12
C ALA A 152 12.99 -9.75 -3.04
N TYR A 153 13.42 -8.93 -4.00
CA TYR A 153 12.49 -8.30 -4.95
C TYR A 153 11.97 -9.28 -6.02
N ILE A 154 12.85 -10.14 -6.54
CA ILE A 154 12.50 -11.09 -7.61
C ILE A 154 11.83 -12.36 -7.05
N LYS A 155 12.34 -12.88 -5.93
CA LYS A 155 11.85 -14.10 -5.28
C LYS A 155 11.19 -13.73 -3.96
N ARG A 156 9.93 -13.36 -4.02
CA ARG A 156 9.18 -12.92 -2.85
C ARG A 156 8.75 -14.09 -1.99
N SER A 157 8.79 -13.89 -0.67
CA SER A 157 8.18 -14.83 0.27
C SER A 157 6.66 -14.89 0.06
N ALA A 158 6.01 -16.02 0.33
CA ALA A 158 4.56 -16.15 0.25
C ALA A 158 3.86 -15.11 1.14
N GLU A 159 4.44 -14.88 2.32
CA GLU A 159 3.98 -13.87 3.27
C GLU A 159 5.12 -12.96 3.67
N GLU A 160 4.82 -11.67 3.80
CA GLU A 160 5.74 -10.66 4.29
C GLU A 160 5.03 -9.79 5.34
N LEU A 161 5.75 -9.39 6.37
CA LEU A 161 5.26 -8.48 7.40
C LEU A 161 6.33 -7.45 7.73
N PHE A 162 5.95 -6.19 7.79
CA PHE A 162 6.87 -5.09 8.09
C PHE A 162 6.30 -4.21 9.20
N ASP A 163 7.16 -3.72 10.11
CA ASP A 163 6.81 -2.65 11.05
C ASP A 163 7.22 -1.31 10.42
N LEU A 164 6.26 -0.57 9.88
CA LEU A 164 6.51 0.68 9.15
C LEU A 164 7.11 1.79 10.01
N ARG A 165 7.05 1.70 11.35
CA ARG A 165 7.71 2.65 12.24
C ARG A 165 9.22 2.50 12.22
N ASP A 166 9.67 1.23 12.24
CA ASP A 166 11.10 0.90 12.35
C ASP A 166 11.70 0.62 10.97
N ASP A 167 10.87 0.23 10.00
CA ASP A 167 11.26 -0.18 8.64
C ASP A 167 10.28 0.37 7.58
N PRO A 168 10.24 1.71 7.37
CA PRO A 168 9.34 2.33 6.40
C PRO A 168 9.65 1.92 4.94
N TRP A 169 10.83 1.35 4.70
CA TRP A 169 11.26 0.89 3.38
C TRP A 169 10.98 -0.59 3.12
N CYS A 170 10.35 -1.29 4.06
CA CYS A 170 10.00 -2.72 3.93
C CYS A 170 11.23 -3.60 3.59
N LEU A 171 12.34 -3.41 4.29
CA LEU A 171 13.60 -4.12 4.02
C LEU A 171 13.72 -5.43 4.79
N LYS A 172 13.05 -5.55 5.95
CA LYS A 172 13.20 -6.69 6.87
C LYS A 172 11.87 -7.41 7.05
N ASN A 173 11.69 -8.52 6.32
CA ASN A 173 10.51 -9.35 6.51
C ASN A 173 10.46 -9.98 7.91
N LEU A 174 9.38 -9.71 8.66
CA LEU A 174 9.11 -10.20 10.00
C LEU A 174 8.06 -11.31 10.04
N ALA A 175 7.56 -11.77 8.89
CA ALA A 175 6.56 -12.84 8.82
C ALA A 175 7.10 -14.14 9.43
N GLY A 176 6.25 -14.87 10.16
CA GLY A 176 6.58 -16.12 10.81
C GLY A 176 7.40 -15.99 12.11
N LYS A 177 7.74 -14.76 12.54
CA LYS A 177 8.44 -14.56 13.82
C LYS A 177 7.46 -14.60 14.98
N LYS A 178 7.87 -15.22 16.10
CA LYS A 178 7.03 -15.41 17.29
C LYS A 178 6.51 -14.08 17.85
N GLU A 179 7.36 -13.07 17.88
CA GLU A 179 7.04 -11.74 18.42
C GLU A 179 6.02 -10.96 17.58
N THR A 180 5.86 -11.29 16.30
CA THR A 180 4.96 -10.59 15.36
C THR A 180 3.72 -11.41 14.99
N THR A 181 3.55 -12.61 15.53
CA THR A 181 2.44 -13.54 15.22
C THR A 181 1.06 -12.88 15.38
N LYS A 182 0.86 -12.05 16.40
CA LYS A 182 -0.44 -11.39 16.66
C LYS A 182 -0.78 -10.38 15.54
N ALA A 183 0.18 -9.57 15.14
CA ALA A 183 -0.02 -8.57 14.07
C ALA A 183 -0.26 -9.26 12.73
N GLN A 184 0.54 -10.27 12.39
CA GLN A 184 0.36 -11.06 11.18
C GLN A 184 -1.02 -11.72 11.12
N ALA A 185 -1.43 -12.41 12.19
CA ALA A 185 -2.72 -13.09 12.26
C ALA A 185 -3.91 -12.12 12.20
N LEU A 186 -3.79 -10.92 12.77
CA LEU A 186 -4.84 -9.90 12.69
C LEU A 186 -5.04 -9.45 11.24
N LEU A 187 -3.97 -9.01 10.57
CA LEU A 187 -4.07 -8.47 9.21
C LEU A 187 -4.41 -9.54 8.18
N SER A 188 -3.89 -10.77 8.35
CA SER A 188 -4.27 -11.91 7.52
C SER A 188 -5.77 -12.18 7.59
N ARG A 189 -6.35 -12.28 8.80
CA ARG A 189 -7.81 -12.47 8.98
C ARG A 189 -8.64 -11.33 8.40
N ARG A 190 -8.18 -10.08 8.54
CA ARG A 190 -8.87 -8.92 7.96
C ARG A 190 -8.84 -8.94 6.42
N MET A 191 -7.82 -9.55 5.83
CA MET A 191 -7.72 -9.71 4.38
C MET A 191 -8.60 -10.84 3.84
N ASP A 192 -8.93 -11.85 4.66
CA ASP A 192 -9.73 -13.00 4.29
C ASP A 192 -11.25 -12.79 4.56
N ALA A 193 -11.63 -11.70 5.24
CA ALA A 193 -13.02 -11.36 5.57
C ALA A 193 -13.71 -10.56 4.47
#